data_d96e4ac54b4a46ded1c4741975ad82f5
#
_entry.id   d96e4ac54b4a46ded1c4741975ad82f5
#
_cell.length_a   1.000
_cell.length_b   1.000
_cell.length_c   1.000
_cell.angle_alpha   90.00
_cell.angle_beta   90.00
_cell.angle_gamma   90.00
#
_symmetry.space_group_name_H-M   'P 1'
#
loop_
_entity.id
_entity.type
_entity.pdbx_description
1 polymer ?
#
loop_
_entity_poly.entity_id
_entity_poly.type
_entity_poly.pdbx_seq_one_letter_code
_entity_poly.pdbx_strand_id
1 'polypeptide(L)'
;MTLLLSGCASSRTVNSDASPEAAQQAYTQLGIQYLQAGDTVNAKSSLQRALTISERYAPAHNALGLVFQAERDFELAERYFKRAIELEPMSAIFHNNYGAFLYARQRFAEACHQFSRATEDPFYPARAQAFENMGRCYIQLGRLDVAEHALRRSLDLQRDRPFAQVAMAGLLLDQGNIPEAVSLYNRFRAQVDARMAEQDANSLWVGVRIARADRNPSLAATYGLLLRNLYPDSEEYRLFKESEQ
;
A
#
# COMPACT_ATOMS: atom_id res chain seq x y z
N MET A 1 0.30 -34.72 -65.96
CA MET A 1 1.35 -34.79 -64.89
C MET A 1 0.87 -33.96 -63.71
N THR A 2 0.15 -34.59 -62.76
CA THR A 2 -0.61 -33.93 -61.71
C THR A 2 0.19 -34.10 -60.40
N LEU A 3 0.75 -33.01 -59.88
CA LEU A 3 1.47 -33.01 -58.60
C LEU A 3 0.46 -32.86 -57.46
N LEU A 4 0.35 -33.91 -56.64
CA LEU A 4 -0.36 -33.90 -55.38
C LEU A 4 0.56 -33.32 -54.27
N LEU A 5 0.26 -32.15 -53.77
CA LEU A 5 0.88 -31.57 -52.56
C LEU A 5 0.18 -32.12 -51.32
N SER A 6 0.85 -33.07 -50.65
CA SER A 6 0.44 -33.54 -49.31
C SER A 6 0.89 -32.51 -48.27
N GLY A 7 -0.05 -31.71 -47.78
CA GLY A 7 0.17 -30.85 -46.64
C GLY A 7 0.09 -31.64 -45.34
N CYS A 8 1.21 -31.84 -44.65
CA CYS A 8 1.24 -32.32 -43.28
C CYS A 8 0.70 -31.22 -42.35
N ALA A 9 -0.54 -31.36 -41.93
CA ALA A 9 -1.08 -30.57 -40.80
C ALA A 9 -0.46 -31.10 -39.50
N SER A 10 0.57 -30.45 -39.01
CA SER A 10 1.06 -30.61 -37.62
C SER A 10 -0.02 -30.13 -36.67
N SER A 11 -0.83 -31.07 -36.18
CA SER A 11 -1.66 -30.77 -34.98
C SER A 11 -0.72 -30.55 -33.80
N ARG A 12 -0.47 -29.30 -33.46
CA ARG A 12 0.07 -28.95 -32.13
C ARG A 12 -0.98 -29.43 -31.13
N THR A 13 -0.75 -30.57 -30.52
CA THR A 13 -1.38 -30.95 -29.27
C THR A 13 -0.95 -29.90 -28.25
N VAL A 14 -1.87 -29.03 -27.89
CA VAL A 14 -1.72 -28.19 -26.70
C VAL A 14 -1.66 -29.16 -25.54
N ASN A 15 -0.47 -29.34 -24.95
CA ASN A 15 -0.30 -30.14 -23.74
C ASN A 15 -1.20 -29.54 -22.67
N SER A 16 -2.30 -30.20 -22.37
CA SER A 16 -3.27 -29.85 -21.33
C SER A 16 -2.83 -30.33 -19.94
N ASP A 17 -1.54 -30.63 -19.75
CA ASP A 17 -1.01 -31.12 -18.49
C ASP A 17 -0.41 -29.97 -17.65
N ALA A 18 -1.21 -28.93 -17.39
CA ALA A 18 -0.89 -28.03 -16.31
C ALA A 18 -0.98 -28.80 -14.99
N SER A 19 0.12 -28.81 -14.20
CA SER A 19 0.08 -29.47 -12.89
C SER A 19 -1.03 -28.83 -12.03
N PRO A 20 -1.58 -29.55 -11.04
CA PRO A 20 -2.56 -28.98 -10.12
C PRO A 20 -2.08 -27.66 -9.50
N GLU A 21 -0.79 -27.57 -9.19
CA GLU A 21 -0.15 -26.37 -8.63
C GLU A 21 -0.17 -25.20 -9.63
N ALA A 22 0.17 -25.47 -10.89
CA ALA A 22 0.11 -24.45 -11.94
C ALA A 22 -1.34 -23.99 -12.19
N ALA A 23 -2.31 -24.90 -12.15
CA ALA A 23 -3.72 -24.57 -12.26
C ALA A 23 -4.21 -23.69 -11.09
N GLN A 24 -3.81 -24.01 -9.84
CA GLN A 24 -4.12 -23.18 -8.67
C GLN A 24 -3.57 -21.76 -8.79
N GLN A 25 -2.30 -21.64 -9.20
CA GLN A 25 -1.68 -20.34 -9.43
C GLN A 25 -2.41 -19.56 -10.52
N ALA A 26 -2.73 -20.20 -11.64
CA ALA A 26 -3.44 -19.57 -12.74
C ALA A 26 -4.85 -19.07 -12.34
N TYR A 27 -5.63 -19.90 -11.63
CA TYR A 27 -6.95 -19.49 -11.14
C TYR A 27 -6.85 -18.35 -10.12
N THR A 28 -5.84 -18.37 -9.25
CA THR A 28 -5.64 -17.28 -8.27
C THR A 28 -5.25 -15.99 -8.96
N GLN A 29 -4.33 -16.06 -9.92
CA GLN A 29 -3.94 -14.89 -10.71
C GLN A 29 -5.12 -14.31 -11.50
N LEU A 30 -5.95 -15.18 -12.10
CA LEU A 30 -7.17 -14.78 -12.80
C LEU A 30 -8.17 -14.10 -11.82
N GLY A 31 -8.34 -14.66 -10.62
CA GLY A 31 -9.18 -14.06 -9.59
C GLY A 31 -8.70 -12.67 -9.16
N ILE A 32 -7.39 -12.49 -9.01
CA ILE A 32 -6.79 -11.17 -8.71
C ILE A 32 -7.02 -10.18 -9.87
N GLN A 33 -6.88 -10.61 -11.11
CA GLN A 33 -7.15 -9.76 -12.29
C GLN A 33 -8.62 -9.32 -12.35
N TYR A 34 -9.57 -10.22 -12.10
CA TYR A 34 -10.98 -9.87 -12.01
C TYR A 34 -11.26 -8.87 -10.88
N LEU A 35 -10.63 -9.07 -9.70
CA LEU A 35 -10.76 -8.12 -8.60
C LEU A 35 -10.24 -6.73 -8.98
N GLN A 36 -9.09 -6.65 -9.65
CA GLN A 36 -8.53 -5.38 -10.15
C GLN A 36 -9.43 -4.71 -11.18
N ALA A 37 -10.18 -5.48 -11.96
CA ALA A 37 -11.19 -4.98 -12.88
C ALA A 37 -12.54 -4.64 -12.20
N GLY A 38 -12.67 -4.84 -10.87
CA GLY A 38 -13.90 -4.61 -10.12
C GLY A 38 -14.94 -5.73 -10.22
N ASP A 39 -14.62 -6.82 -10.92
CA ASP A 39 -15.51 -7.98 -11.09
C ASP A 39 -15.33 -9.01 -9.95
N THR A 40 -15.98 -8.73 -8.84
CA THR A 40 -15.88 -9.59 -7.64
C THR A 40 -16.55 -10.95 -7.83
N VAL A 41 -17.52 -11.07 -8.73
CA VAL A 41 -18.24 -12.33 -9.00
C VAL A 41 -17.30 -13.33 -9.68
N ASN A 42 -16.66 -12.94 -10.78
CA ASN A 42 -15.71 -13.79 -11.48
C ASN A 42 -14.42 -13.97 -10.67
N ALA A 43 -14.02 -12.99 -9.86
CA ALA A 43 -12.92 -13.15 -8.91
C ALA A 43 -13.20 -14.31 -7.94
N LYS A 44 -14.35 -14.31 -7.25
CA LYS A 44 -14.75 -15.40 -6.34
C LYS A 44 -14.80 -16.75 -7.03
N SER A 45 -15.43 -16.81 -8.21
CA SER A 45 -15.53 -18.06 -8.99
C SER A 45 -14.14 -18.65 -9.29
N SER A 46 -13.21 -17.81 -9.75
CA SER A 46 -11.84 -18.24 -10.07
C SER A 46 -11.09 -18.70 -8.82
N LEU A 47 -11.18 -17.95 -7.72
CA LEU A 47 -10.53 -18.30 -6.45
C LEU A 47 -11.10 -19.58 -5.83
N GLN A 48 -12.41 -19.80 -5.93
CA GLN A 48 -13.03 -21.05 -5.51
C GLN A 48 -12.53 -22.25 -6.32
N ARG A 49 -12.31 -22.10 -7.63
CA ARG A 49 -11.68 -23.15 -8.44
C ARG A 49 -10.26 -23.48 -7.95
N ALA A 50 -9.47 -22.49 -7.58
CA ALA A 50 -8.17 -22.73 -6.95
C ALA A 50 -8.30 -23.55 -5.66
N LEU A 51 -9.29 -23.24 -4.82
CA LEU A 51 -9.55 -23.95 -3.56
C LEU A 51 -10.16 -25.36 -3.78
N THR A 52 -10.87 -25.61 -4.90
CA THR A 52 -11.34 -26.95 -5.26
C THR A 52 -10.16 -27.91 -5.49
N ILE A 53 -9.04 -27.39 -6.00
CA ILE A 53 -7.83 -28.19 -6.21
C ILE A 53 -7.12 -28.45 -4.87
N SER A 54 -7.00 -27.44 -4.01
CA SER A 54 -6.51 -27.58 -2.64
C SER A 54 -7.16 -26.56 -1.71
N GLU A 55 -7.93 -27.03 -0.75
CA GLU A 55 -8.54 -26.19 0.29
C GLU A 55 -7.52 -25.48 1.17
N ARG A 56 -6.28 -25.94 1.21
CA ARG A 56 -5.19 -25.36 2.01
C ARG A 56 -4.30 -24.40 1.23
N TYR A 57 -4.75 -23.93 0.07
CA TYR A 57 -3.96 -23.02 -0.76
C TYR A 57 -4.08 -21.57 -0.24
N ALA A 58 -3.13 -21.15 0.58
CA ALA A 58 -3.13 -19.87 1.29
C ALA A 58 -3.25 -18.63 0.37
N PRO A 59 -2.62 -18.56 -0.82
CA PRO A 59 -2.77 -17.42 -1.71
C PRO A 59 -4.22 -17.17 -2.15
N ALA A 60 -5.01 -18.22 -2.38
CA ALA A 60 -6.43 -18.06 -2.76
C ALA A 60 -7.27 -17.54 -1.57
N HIS A 61 -6.99 -17.98 -0.34
CA HIS A 61 -7.62 -17.42 0.85
C HIS A 61 -7.30 -15.94 1.02
N ASN A 62 -6.03 -15.54 0.89
CA ASN A 62 -5.65 -14.13 0.96
C ASN A 62 -6.37 -13.29 -0.11
N ALA A 63 -6.45 -13.79 -1.35
CA ALA A 63 -7.16 -13.10 -2.43
C ALA A 63 -8.67 -13.00 -2.17
N LEU A 64 -9.32 -14.03 -1.61
CA LEU A 64 -10.72 -13.97 -1.17
C LEU A 64 -10.92 -12.93 -0.06
N GLY A 65 -9.96 -12.78 0.86
CA GLY A 65 -9.99 -11.72 1.85
C GLY A 65 -10.09 -10.32 1.21
N LEU A 66 -9.29 -10.07 0.16
CA LEU A 66 -9.34 -8.83 -0.60
C LEU A 66 -10.66 -8.65 -1.35
N VAL A 67 -11.22 -9.74 -1.92
CA VAL A 67 -12.52 -9.68 -2.61
C VAL A 67 -13.64 -9.31 -1.66
N PHE A 68 -13.75 -9.97 -0.50
CA PHE A 68 -14.79 -9.66 0.49
C PHE A 68 -14.59 -8.27 1.12
N GLN A 69 -13.35 -7.81 1.26
CA GLN A 69 -13.07 -6.43 1.64
C GLN A 69 -13.65 -5.43 0.61
N ALA A 70 -13.49 -5.70 -0.69
CA ALA A 70 -14.04 -4.86 -1.75
C ALA A 70 -15.58 -4.87 -1.74
N GLU A 71 -16.20 -6.02 -1.43
CA GLU A 71 -17.66 -6.16 -1.26
C GLU A 71 -18.17 -5.59 0.07
N ARG A 72 -17.28 -5.12 0.96
CA ARG A 72 -17.58 -4.64 2.31
C ARG A 72 -18.15 -5.71 3.25
N ASP A 73 -17.98 -6.98 2.92
CA ASP A 73 -18.22 -8.08 3.86
C ASP A 73 -16.98 -8.29 4.73
N PHE A 74 -16.86 -7.43 5.73
CA PHE A 74 -15.65 -7.36 6.55
C PHE A 74 -15.46 -8.57 7.45
N GLU A 75 -16.53 -9.26 7.82
CA GLU A 75 -16.46 -10.46 8.63
C GLU A 75 -15.88 -11.63 7.82
N LEU A 76 -16.36 -11.83 6.61
CA LEU A 76 -15.76 -12.82 5.69
C LEU A 76 -14.33 -12.46 5.33
N ALA A 77 -14.06 -11.18 5.01
CA ALA A 77 -12.70 -10.73 4.70
C ALA A 77 -11.72 -11.11 5.81
N GLU A 78 -12.06 -10.81 7.07
CA GLU A 78 -11.20 -11.13 8.21
C GLU A 78 -10.96 -12.62 8.37
N ARG A 79 -11.99 -13.45 8.21
CA ARG A 79 -11.87 -14.92 8.28
C ARG A 79 -10.89 -15.44 7.22
N TYR A 80 -10.99 -14.94 6.01
CA TYR A 80 -10.13 -15.37 4.92
C TYR A 80 -8.68 -14.89 5.09
N PHE A 81 -8.43 -13.66 5.55
CA PHE A 81 -7.09 -13.20 5.87
C PHE A 81 -6.46 -14.02 6.99
N LYS A 82 -7.19 -14.28 8.08
CA LYS A 82 -6.71 -15.13 9.18
C LYS A 82 -6.37 -16.53 8.69
N ARG A 83 -7.24 -17.11 7.83
CA ARG A 83 -7.00 -18.45 7.27
C ARG A 83 -5.74 -18.50 6.41
N ALA A 84 -5.46 -17.47 5.61
CA ALA A 84 -4.22 -17.40 4.85
C ALA A 84 -2.98 -17.39 5.76
N ILE A 85 -2.99 -16.59 6.83
CA ILE A 85 -1.88 -16.51 7.80
C ILE A 85 -1.74 -17.81 8.60
N GLU A 86 -2.83 -18.49 8.98
CA GLU A 86 -2.76 -19.81 9.62
C GLU A 86 -2.07 -20.86 8.74
N LEU A 87 -2.29 -20.80 7.45
CA LEU A 87 -1.70 -21.73 6.48
C LEU A 87 -0.23 -21.40 6.18
N GLU A 88 0.11 -20.13 6.09
CA GLU A 88 1.47 -19.64 5.81
C GLU A 88 1.84 -18.49 6.76
N PRO A 89 2.23 -18.79 8.03
CA PRO A 89 2.40 -17.78 9.07
C PRO A 89 3.64 -16.89 8.89
N MET A 90 4.48 -17.16 7.91
CA MET A 90 5.66 -16.33 7.60
C MET A 90 5.48 -15.48 6.32
N SER A 91 4.30 -15.52 5.71
CA SER A 91 4.06 -14.80 4.46
C SER A 91 3.92 -13.28 4.70
N ALA A 92 4.95 -12.52 4.34
CA ALA A 92 4.97 -11.06 4.47
C ALA A 92 3.81 -10.38 3.74
N ILE A 93 3.43 -10.88 2.55
CA ILE A 93 2.32 -10.33 1.78
C ILE A 93 0.98 -10.51 2.51
N PHE A 94 0.75 -11.65 3.19
CA PHE A 94 -0.51 -11.89 3.89
C PHE A 94 -0.61 -11.02 5.13
N HIS A 95 0.47 -10.88 5.88
CA HIS A 95 0.55 -9.94 6.99
C HIS A 95 0.34 -8.50 6.54
N ASN A 96 0.95 -8.07 5.44
CA ASN A 96 0.75 -6.71 4.92
C ASN A 96 -0.70 -6.46 4.50
N ASN A 97 -1.34 -7.40 3.81
CA ASN A 97 -2.73 -7.26 3.37
C ASN A 97 -3.71 -7.25 4.56
N TYR A 98 -3.53 -8.15 5.51
CA TYR A 98 -4.36 -8.16 6.72
C TYR A 98 -4.12 -6.91 7.58
N GLY A 99 -2.88 -6.45 7.68
CA GLY A 99 -2.55 -5.18 8.34
C GLY A 99 -3.27 -3.99 7.70
N ALA A 100 -3.30 -3.92 6.36
CA ALA A 100 -4.01 -2.86 5.63
C ALA A 100 -5.53 -2.92 5.86
N PHE A 101 -6.11 -4.12 5.89
CA PHE A 101 -7.51 -4.32 6.26
C PHE A 101 -7.80 -3.82 7.68
N LEU A 102 -7.01 -4.20 8.66
CA LEU A 102 -7.16 -3.79 10.06
C LEU A 102 -7.00 -2.28 10.23
N TYR A 103 -6.03 -1.68 9.53
CA TYR A 103 -5.82 -0.23 9.53
C TYR A 103 -7.05 0.52 9.02
N ALA A 104 -7.61 0.07 7.89
CA ALA A 104 -8.84 0.64 7.33
C ALA A 104 -10.05 0.52 8.27
N ARG A 105 -10.03 -0.47 9.19
CA ARG A 105 -11.02 -0.68 10.26
C ARG A 105 -10.67 0.07 11.56
N GLN A 106 -9.65 0.92 11.55
CA GLN A 106 -9.15 1.67 12.71
C GLN A 106 -8.66 0.78 13.88
N ARG A 107 -8.39 -0.50 13.62
CA ARG A 107 -7.81 -1.45 14.58
C ARG A 107 -6.28 -1.30 14.56
N PHE A 108 -5.80 -0.12 14.92
CA PHE A 108 -4.41 0.28 14.70
C PHE A 108 -3.39 -0.60 15.43
N ALA A 109 -3.66 -1.00 16.67
CA ALA A 109 -2.72 -1.85 17.42
C ALA A 109 -2.49 -3.20 16.72
N GLU A 110 -3.56 -3.83 16.23
CA GLU A 110 -3.48 -5.09 15.51
C GLU A 110 -2.85 -4.90 14.12
N ALA A 111 -3.19 -3.80 13.43
CA ALA A 111 -2.59 -3.46 12.14
C ALA A 111 -1.07 -3.28 12.25
N CYS A 112 -0.58 -2.53 13.26
CA CYS A 112 0.84 -2.33 13.50
C CYS A 112 1.57 -3.66 13.76
N HIS A 113 0.94 -4.59 14.51
CA HIS A 113 1.49 -5.92 14.71
C HIS A 113 1.65 -6.68 13.38
N GLN A 114 0.62 -6.65 12.52
CA GLN A 114 0.68 -7.33 11.23
C GLN A 114 1.73 -6.68 10.30
N PHE A 115 1.80 -5.35 10.22
CA PHE A 115 2.82 -4.67 9.44
C PHE A 115 4.24 -4.97 9.96
N SER A 116 4.44 -5.06 11.28
CA SER A 116 5.72 -5.48 11.86
C SER A 116 6.12 -6.86 11.34
N ARG A 117 5.20 -7.84 11.38
CA ARG A 117 5.44 -9.19 10.83
C ARG A 117 5.81 -9.15 9.35
N ALA A 118 5.15 -8.30 8.55
CA ALA A 118 5.46 -8.14 7.12
C ALA A 118 6.87 -7.58 6.86
N THR A 119 7.47 -6.84 7.81
CA THR A 119 8.82 -6.29 7.66
C THR A 119 9.94 -7.28 7.98
N GLU A 120 9.62 -8.45 8.57
CA GLU A 120 10.62 -9.43 9.00
C GLU A 120 11.28 -10.15 7.83
N ASP A 121 10.58 -10.39 6.72
CA ASP A 121 11.14 -11.02 5.53
C ASP A 121 12.04 -10.03 4.74
N PRO A 122 13.38 -10.22 4.73
CA PRO A 122 14.29 -9.34 4.01
C PRO A 122 14.13 -9.42 2.48
N PHE A 123 13.52 -10.47 1.96
CA PHE A 123 13.31 -10.69 0.52
C PHE A 123 11.93 -10.26 0.04
N TYR A 124 11.08 -9.74 0.93
CA TYR A 124 9.77 -9.25 0.53
C TYR A 124 9.88 -8.05 -0.42
N PRO A 125 9.40 -8.14 -1.69
CA PRO A 125 9.60 -7.09 -2.68
C PRO A 125 8.97 -5.74 -2.27
N ALA A 126 7.85 -5.78 -1.51
CA ALA A 126 7.18 -4.59 -1.03
C ALA A 126 7.58 -4.22 0.43
N ARG A 127 8.77 -4.61 0.87
CA ARG A 127 9.23 -4.37 2.25
C ARG A 127 9.29 -2.89 2.60
N ALA A 128 9.69 -2.04 1.66
CA ALA A 128 9.68 -0.59 1.86
C ALA A 128 8.27 -0.07 2.16
N GLN A 129 7.26 -0.59 1.45
CA GLN A 129 5.86 -0.26 1.71
C GLN A 129 5.39 -0.79 3.06
N ALA A 130 5.79 -2.00 3.46
CA ALA A 130 5.44 -2.54 4.77
C ALA A 130 6.00 -1.67 5.90
N PHE A 131 7.24 -1.19 5.79
CA PHE A 131 7.80 -0.23 6.73
C PHE A 131 7.05 1.11 6.74
N GLU A 132 6.64 1.63 5.58
CA GLU A 132 5.83 2.84 5.49
C GLU A 132 4.46 2.66 6.16
N ASN A 133 3.78 1.54 5.90
CA ASN A 133 2.51 1.19 6.53
C ASN A 133 2.67 1.05 8.05
N MET A 134 3.76 0.44 8.51
CA MET A 134 4.13 0.35 9.93
C MET A 134 4.31 1.74 10.54
N GLY A 135 5.07 2.62 9.89
CA GLY A 135 5.27 4.01 10.34
C GLY A 135 3.96 4.78 10.42
N ARG A 136 3.14 4.71 9.37
CA ARG A 136 1.80 5.30 9.33
C ARG A 136 0.93 4.82 10.49
N CYS A 137 0.98 3.53 10.78
CA CYS A 137 0.21 2.89 11.83
C CYS A 137 0.65 3.38 13.22
N TYR A 138 1.97 3.46 13.48
CA TYR A 138 2.49 3.93 14.77
C TYR A 138 2.27 5.44 14.99
N ILE A 139 2.17 6.26 13.94
CA ILE A 139 1.71 7.65 14.05
C ILE A 139 0.30 7.70 14.65
N GLN A 140 -0.63 6.83 14.18
CA GLN A 140 -1.99 6.76 14.72
C GLN A 140 -2.05 6.33 16.19
N LEU A 141 -1.06 5.59 16.67
CA LEU A 141 -0.92 5.20 18.06
C LEU A 141 -0.15 6.21 18.93
N GLY A 142 0.34 7.32 18.34
CA GLY A 142 1.17 8.32 19.02
C GLY A 142 2.58 7.81 19.38
N ARG A 143 3.00 6.65 18.85
CA ARG A 143 4.32 6.07 19.10
C ARG A 143 5.33 6.58 18.05
N LEU A 144 5.68 7.86 18.18
CA LEU A 144 6.43 8.58 17.16
C LEU A 144 7.88 8.09 17.01
N ASP A 145 8.49 7.57 18.06
CA ASP A 145 9.81 6.93 18.06
C ASP A 145 9.88 5.70 17.15
N VAL A 146 8.88 4.83 17.26
CA VAL A 146 8.78 3.62 16.41
C VAL A 146 8.39 4.01 14.98
N ALA A 147 7.50 5.00 14.83
CA ALA A 147 7.09 5.51 13.53
C ALA A 147 8.29 6.07 12.75
N GLU A 148 9.13 6.89 13.41
CA GLU A 148 10.36 7.43 12.81
C GLU A 148 11.28 6.33 12.32
N HIS A 149 11.57 5.34 13.19
CA HIS A 149 12.42 4.21 12.80
C HIS A 149 11.85 3.49 11.56
N ALA A 150 10.55 3.21 11.54
CA ALA A 150 9.92 2.53 10.41
C ALA A 150 9.97 3.37 9.13
N LEU A 151 9.66 4.66 9.20
CA LEU A 151 9.71 5.56 8.04
C LEU A 151 11.13 5.72 7.51
N ARG A 152 12.13 5.81 8.39
CA ARG A 152 13.55 5.87 8.00
C ARG A 152 13.94 4.59 7.26
N ARG A 153 13.57 3.41 7.78
CA ARG A 153 13.83 2.13 7.09
C ARG A 153 13.12 2.04 5.74
N SER A 154 11.91 2.57 5.63
CA SER A 154 11.20 2.66 4.33
C SER A 154 11.99 3.48 3.31
N LEU A 155 12.49 4.67 3.71
CA LEU A 155 13.26 5.57 2.87
C LEU A 155 14.67 5.03 2.53
N ASP A 156 15.29 4.26 3.43
CA ASP A 156 16.55 3.57 3.15
C ASP A 156 16.40 2.53 2.04
N LEU A 157 15.29 1.79 2.05
CA LEU A 157 14.99 0.77 1.05
C LEU A 157 14.51 1.38 -0.28
N GLN A 158 13.71 2.42 -0.22
CA GLN A 158 13.17 3.12 -1.39
C GLN A 158 13.01 4.61 -1.09
N ARG A 159 13.87 5.43 -1.69
CA ARG A 159 13.96 6.87 -1.40
C ARG A 159 12.74 7.67 -1.85
N ASP A 160 12.07 7.21 -2.91
CA ASP A 160 10.98 7.91 -3.58
C ASP A 160 9.61 7.43 -3.08
N ARG A 161 9.38 7.61 -1.77
CA ARG A 161 8.12 7.29 -1.11
C ARG A 161 7.49 8.58 -0.54
N PRO A 162 6.52 9.17 -1.26
CA PRO A 162 5.97 10.49 -0.95
C PRO A 162 5.44 10.60 0.48
N PHE A 163 4.63 9.63 0.92
CA PHE A 163 4.10 9.65 2.29
C PHE A 163 5.22 9.59 3.34
N ALA A 164 6.19 8.69 3.16
CA ALA A 164 7.28 8.55 4.13
C ALA A 164 8.14 9.81 4.20
N GLN A 165 8.36 10.50 3.07
CA GLN A 165 9.08 11.77 3.02
C GLN A 165 8.35 12.86 3.78
N VAL A 166 7.05 13.04 3.56
CA VAL A 166 6.23 14.06 4.23
C VAL A 166 6.11 13.77 5.73
N ALA A 167 5.78 12.53 6.08
CA ALA A 167 5.62 12.14 7.49
C ALA A 167 6.93 12.28 8.27
N MET A 168 8.04 11.83 7.69
CA MET A 168 9.36 11.96 8.30
C MET A 168 9.79 13.42 8.42
N ALA A 169 9.52 14.25 7.39
CA ALA A 169 9.80 15.68 7.43
C ALA A 169 9.02 16.39 8.56
N GLY A 170 7.77 16.01 8.78
CA GLY A 170 6.96 16.48 9.90
C GLY A 170 7.56 16.12 11.26
N LEU A 171 7.94 14.86 11.45
CA LEU A 171 8.57 14.38 12.70
C LEU A 171 9.89 15.09 12.99
N LEU A 172 10.75 15.23 11.99
CA LEU A 172 12.03 15.93 12.12
C LEU A 172 11.86 17.41 12.44
N LEU A 173 10.84 18.05 11.87
CA LEU A 173 10.51 19.44 12.21
C LEU A 173 10.09 19.57 13.68
N ASP A 174 9.28 18.65 14.19
CA ASP A 174 8.86 18.63 15.60
C ASP A 174 10.03 18.39 16.56
N GLN A 175 11.07 17.71 16.11
CA GLN A 175 12.33 17.49 16.83
C GLN A 175 13.32 18.66 16.69
N GLY A 176 13.00 19.68 15.88
CA GLY A 176 13.89 20.82 15.62
C GLY A 176 14.99 20.55 14.60
N ASN A 177 14.99 19.38 13.92
CA ASN A 177 15.93 19.08 12.85
C ASN A 177 15.47 19.66 11.50
N ILE A 178 15.47 21.01 11.43
CA ILE A 178 14.97 21.76 10.29
C ILE A 178 15.70 21.41 8.98
N PRO A 179 17.05 21.30 8.93
CA PRO A 179 17.74 21.04 7.65
C PRO A 179 17.35 19.72 7.00
N GLU A 180 17.21 18.66 7.78
CA GLU A 180 16.80 17.34 7.25
C GLU A 180 15.32 17.35 6.85
N ALA A 181 14.45 17.99 7.64
CA ALA A 181 13.03 18.16 7.32
C ALA A 181 12.84 18.88 5.98
N VAL A 182 13.55 20.00 5.76
CA VAL A 182 13.54 20.77 4.49
C VAL A 182 14.02 19.88 3.33
N SER A 183 15.12 19.14 3.53
CA SER A 183 15.68 18.26 2.51
C SER A 183 14.68 17.19 2.05
N LEU A 184 14.01 16.51 3.00
CA LEU A 184 13.02 15.47 2.69
C LEU A 184 11.79 16.07 2.01
N TYR A 185 11.29 17.18 2.51
CA TYR A 185 10.13 17.84 1.92
C TYR A 185 10.42 18.36 0.49
N ASN A 186 11.62 18.84 0.21
CA ASN A 186 12.03 19.24 -1.13
C ASN A 186 12.08 18.06 -2.11
N ARG A 187 12.46 16.85 -1.65
CA ARG A 187 12.37 15.63 -2.49
C ARG A 187 10.92 15.29 -2.83
N PHE A 188 10.02 15.37 -1.86
CA PHE A 188 8.58 15.21 -2.09
C PHE A 188 8.08 16.24 -3.10
N ARG A 189 8.42 17.53 -2.92
CA ARG A 189 8.06 18.59 -3.87
C ARG A 189 8.50 18.31 -5.29
N ALA A 190 9.74 17.85 -5.47
CA ALA A 190 10.26 17.49 -6.79
C ALA A 190 9.43 16.38 -7.46
N GLN A 191 8.88 15.42 -6.69
CA GLN A 191 7.97 14.41 -7.22
C GLN A 191 6.61 15.00 -7.59
N VAL A 192 6.09 15.96 -6.83
CA VAL A 192 4.85 16.69 -7.17
C VAL A 192 5.04 17.48 -8.46
N ASP A 193 6.14 18.21 -8.60
CA ASP A 193 6.47 18.98 -9.81
C ASP A 193 6.62 18.08 -11.04
N ALA A 194 7.15 16.87 -10.86
CA ALA A 194 7.24 15.83 -11.89
C ALA A 194 5.93 15.05 -12.13
N ARG A 195 4.83 15.37 -11.42
CA ARG A 195 3.54 14.67 -11.45
C ARG A 195 3.62 13.18 -11.06
N MET A 196 4.59 12.82 -10.25
CA MET A 196 4.77 11.47 -9.69
C MET A 196 4.14 11.32 -8.30
N ALA A 197 3.77 12.43 -7.67
CA ALA A 197 3.05 12.48 -6.40
C ALA A 197 2.00 13.58 -6.43
N GLU A 198 1.00 13.46 -5.56
CA GLU A 198 -0.04 14.46 -5.36
C GLU A 198 0.12 15.11 -3.98
N GLN A 199 -0.29 16.37 -3.89
CA GLN A 199 -0.38 17.07 -2.61
C GLN A 199 -1.77 16.82 -2.00
N ASP A 200 -1.78 16.43 -0.73
CA ASP A 200 -2.96 16.37 0.11
C ASP A 200 -2.92 17.46 1.20
N ALA A 201 -3.98 17.56 1.99
CA ALA A 201 -4.07 18.56 3.06
C ALA A 201 -2.90 18.45 4.06
N ASN A 202 -2.53 17.22 4.46
CA ASN A 202 -1.43 16.99 5.37
C ASN A 202 -0.08 17.44 4.80
N SER A 203 0.21 17.10 3.55
CA SER A 203 1.46 17.51 2.90
C SER A 203 1.56 19.03 2.73
N LEU A 204 0.45 19.70 2.43
CA LEU A 204 0.40 21.17 2.38
C LEU A 204 0.63 21.79 3.75
N TRP A 205 0.02 21.25 4.81
CA TRP A 205 0.23 21.74 6.18
C TRP A 205 1.68 21.53 6.66
N VAL A 206 2.25 20.37 6.43
CA VAL A 206 3.68 20.14 6.70
C VAL A 206 4.54 21.14 5.90
N GLY A 207 4.18 21.41 4.64
CA GLY A 207 4.84 22.41 3.80
C GLY A 207 4.79 23.83 4.36
N VAL A 208 3.65 24.28 4.89
CA VAL A 208 3.52 25.58 5.58
C VAL A 208 4.49 25.65 6.75
N ARG A 209 4.48 24.63 7.62
CA ARG A 209 5.31 24.57 8.83
C ARG A 209 6.80 24.59 8.50
N ILE A 210 7.21 23.81 7.52
CA ILE A 210 8.61 23.75 7.05
C ILE A 210 9.01 25.09 6.43
N ALA A 211 8.18 25.69 5.56
CA ALA A 211 8.49 26.96 4.93
C ALA A 211 8.65 28.09 5.95
N ARG A 212 7.84 28.10 7.03
CA ARG A 212 7.99 29.04 8.15
C ARG A 212 9.30 28.82 8.90
N ALA A 213 9.64 27.56 9.21
CA ALA A 213 10.89 27.21 9.90
C ALA A 213 12.13 27.55 9.05
N ASP A 214 12.03 27.39 7.73
CA ASP A 214 13.07 27.76 6.76
C ASP A 214 13.07 29.25 6.38
N ARG A 215 12.27 30.08 7.07
CA ARG A 215 12.15 31.54 6.86
C ARG A 215 11.75 31.92 5.42
N ASN A 216 10.89 31.12 4.79
CA ASN A 216 10.34 31.39 3.47
C ASN A 216 8.83 31.74 3.55
N PRO A 217 8.47 33.00 3.88
CA PRO A 217 7.07 33.39 4.07
C PRO A 217 6.25 33.31 2.78
N SER A 218 6.86 33.54 1.63
CA SER A 218 6.17 33.46 0.33
C SER A 218 5.70 32.04 0.04
N LEU A 219 6.54 31.03 0.31
CA LEU A 219 6.20 29.62 0.12
C LEU A 219 5.14 29.19 1.16
N ALA A 220 5.26 29.63 2.41
CA ALA A 220 4.26 29.37 3.44
C ALA A 220 2.88 29.91 3.04
N ALA A 221 2.82 31.16 2.54
CA ALA A 221 1.58 31.76 2.05
C ALA A 221 0.99 30.99 0.86
N THR A 222 1.84 30.50 -0.06
CA THR A 222 1.40 29.68 -1.20
C THR A 222 0.71 28.39 -0.72
N TYR A 223 1.33 27.65 0.21
CA TYR A 223 0.72 26.43 0.74
C TYR A 223 -0.54 26.71 1.55
N GLY A 224 -0.59 27.79 2.34
CA GLY A 224 -1.80 28.23 3.04
C GLY A 224 -2.95 28.56 2.10
N LEU A 225 -2.65 29.19 0.95
CA LEU A 225 -3.63 29.47 -0.10
C LEU A 225 -4.15 28.19 -0.74
N LEU A 226 -3.28 27.21 -1.03
CA LEU A 226 -3.67 25.91 -1.57
C LEU A 226 -4.55 25.14 -0.57
N LEU A 227 -4.20 25.11 0.72
CA LEU A 227 -5.03 24.51 1.77
C LEU A 227 -6.43 25.13 1.78
N ARG A 228 -6.51 26.45 1.77
CA ARG A 228 -7.79 27.17 1.76
C ARG A 228 -8.66 26.81 0.55
N ASN A 229 -8.05 26.73 -0.62
CA ASN A 229 -8.78 26.57 -1.87
C ASN A 229 -9.15 25.12 -2.18
N LEU A 230 -8.28 24.16 -1.84
CA LEU A 230 -8.46 22.75 -2.19
C LEU A 230 -9.04 21.92 -1.03
N TYR A 231 -8.78 22.34 0.21
CA TYR A 231 -9.15 21.57 1.41
C TYR A 231 -9.76 22.46 2.51
N PRO A 232 -10.81 23.28 2.19
CA PRO A 232 -11.37 24.28 3.12
C PRO A 232 -11.96 23.68 4.41
N ASP A 233 -12.39 22.42 4.37
CA ASP A 233 -13.01 21.72 5.49
C ASP A 233 -12.05 20.77 6.22
N SER A 234 -10.76 20.75 5.84
CA SER A 234 -9.78 19.86 6.46
C SER A 234 -9.34 20.35 7.84
N GLU A 235 -8.93 19.40 8.68
CA GLU A 235 -8.32 19.67 9.98
C GLU A 235 -7.05 20.52 9.82
N GLU A 236 -6.26 20.25 8.79
CA GLU A 236 -5.02 20.97 8.49
C GLU A 236 -5.27 22.44 8.16
N TYR A 237 -6.37 22.75 7.46
CA TYR A 237 -6.73 24.15 7.24
C TYR A 237 -7.22 24.83 8.53
N ARG A 238 -7.89 24.11 9.42
CA ARG A 238 -8.25 24.61 10.74
C ARG A 238 -6.99 24.95 11.55
N LEU A 239 -6.02 24.04 11.61
CA LEU A 239 -4.73 24.23 12.25
C LEU A 239 -3.95 25.42 11.65
N PHE A 240 -3.97 25.55 10.32
CA PHE A 240 -3.37 26.70 9.64
C PHE A 240 -3.98 28.02 10.13
N LYS A 241 -5.31 28.15 10.15
CA LYS A 241 -6.00 29.37 10.63
C LYS A 241 -5.68 29.70 12.08
N GLU A 242 -5.64 28.69 12.94
CA GLU A 242 -5.28 28.88 14.35
C GLU A 242 -3.83 29.37 14.53
N SER A 243 -2.94 28.92 13.65
CA SER A 243 -1.53 29.34 13.67
C SER A 243 -1.26 30.76 13.14
N GLU A 244 -2.26 31.41 12.56
CA GLU A 244 -2.20 32.78 12.04
C GLU A 244 -2.68 33.84 13.10
N GLN A 245 -3.31 33.39 14.18
CA GLN A 245 -3.79 34.22 15.29
C GLN A 245 -2.68 34.50 16.32
#